data_06900eff80a9dd6e778c96b4f0f3076b
#
_entry.id   06900eff80a9dd6e778c96b4f0f3076b
#
_cell.length_a   1.000
_cell.length_b   1.000
_cell.length_c   1.000
_cell.angle_alpha   90.00
_cell.angle_beta   90.00
_cell.angle_gamma   90.00
#
_symmetry.space_group_name_H-M   'P 1'
#
loop_
_entity.id
_entity.type
_entity.pdbx_description
1 polymer ?
#
loop_
_entity_poly.entity_id
_entity_poly.type
_entity_poly.pdbx_seq_one_letter_code
_entity_poly.pdbx_strand_id
1 'polypeptide(L)'
;MSPPAKRTNDPQRTMAGILEVASAEFANKGLDGARIDAIAAATHTSKRMIYYYFGSKEGLYLAVLEDAYRRTRATESELHLDDLAPVAALERLVGFTFEHHYQNQGFIRLVMNENIQRGQFLAQSALIEQLNKPAIQAIEQLYCRGVSSGVFRPGLNAVDIHESISALSFFNVSNRYTFGLIFQRDPDCTIQLAQRRSNVIDMVLRFVCVAQST
;
A
#
# COMPACT_ATOMS: atom_id res chain seq x y z
N MET A 1 34.30 18.10 31.78
CA MET A 1 33.34 17.00 31.50
C MET A 1 31.98 17.64 31.30
N SER A 2 31.50 17.70 30.06
CA SER A 2 30.13 18.20 29.77
C SER A 2 29.10 17.15 30.20
N PRO A 3 27.97 17.57 30.80
CA PRO A 3 26.94 16.63 31.20
C PRO A 3 26.32 15.96 29.98
N PRO A 4 25.89 14.67 30.09
CA PRO A 4 25.24 13.99 28.98
C PRO A 4 23.93 14.70 28.65
N ALA A 5 23.73 14.95 27.34
CA ALA A 5 22.51 15.58 26.83
C ALA A 5 21.29 14.78 27.31
N LYS A 6 20.38 15.45 28.00
CA LYS A 6 19.08 14.94 28.43
C LYS A 6 18.36 14.46 27.18
N ARG A 7 18.10 13.13 27.07
CA ARG A 7 17.24 12.58 26.02
C ARG A 7 15.88 13.26 26.16
N THR A 8 15.61 14.23 25.28
CA THR A 8 14.26 14.79 25.13
C THR A 8 13.36 13.64 24.69
N ASN A 9 12.43 13.27 25.57
CA ASN A 9 11.43 12.27 25.28
C ASN A 9 10.47 12.90 24.27
N ASP A 10 10.71 12.70 22.98
CA ASP A 10 9.83 13.14 21.89
C ASP A 10 8.75 12.07 21.69
N PRO A 11 7.49 12.36 22.11
CA PRO A 11 6.38 11.39 21.99
C PRO A 11 6.12 10.98 20.54
N GLN A 12 6.25 11.90 19.58
CA GLN A 12 6.00 11.62 18.17
C GLN A 12 7.05 10.66 17.60
N ARG A 13 8.31 10.88 17.92
CA ARG A 13 9.41 9.99 17.54
C ARG A 13 9.26 8.61 18.18
N THR A 14 8.82 8.56 19.44
CA THR A 14 8.58 7.29 20.15
C THR A 14 7.43 6.52 19.50
N MET A 15 6.32 7.18 19.19
CA MET A 15 5.18 6.57 18.50
C MET A 15 5.56 6.06 17.11
N ALA A 16 6.30 6.85 16.33
CA ALA A 16 6.77 6.44 15.00
C ALA A 16 7.66 5.18 15.06
N GLY A 17 8.60 5.12 16.02
CA GLY A 17 9.42 3.93 16.22
C GLY A 17 8.62 2.68 16.65
N ILE A 18 7.57 2.86 17.48
CA ILE A 18 6.68 1.76 17.85
C ILE A 18 5.89 1.29 16.62
N LEU A 19 5.34 2.19 15.82
CA LEU A 19 4.56 1.85 14.62
C LEU A 19 5.41 1.10 13.58
N GLU A 20 6.66 1.49 13.38
CA GLU A 20 7.58 0.82 12.46
C GLU A 20 7.80 -0.65 12.85
N VAL A 21 8.16 -0.90 14.12
CA VAL A 21 8.39 -2.26 14.63
C VAL A 21 7.09 -3.07 14.67
N ALA A 22 5.99 -2.45 15.10
CA ALA A 22 4.69 -3.08 15.15
C ALA A 22 4.18 -3.47 13.76
N SER A 23 4.43 -2.65 12.75
CA SER A 23 4.09 -2.94 11.36
C SER A 23 4.73 -4.26 10.89
N ALA A 24 6.02 -4.44 11.16
CA ALA A 24 6.72 -5.69 10.81
C ALA A 24 6.18 -6.89 11.61
N GLU A 25 5.92 -6.73 12.91
CA GLU A 25 5.40 -7.79 13.76
C GLU A 25 4.00 -8.24 13.31
N PHE A 26 3.08 -7.28 13.07
CA PHE A 26 1.73 -7.58 12.60
C PHE A 26 1.70 -8.12 11.16
N ALA A 27 2.50 -7.58 10.26
CA ALA A 27 2.59 -8.07 8.89
C ALA A 27 3.05 -9.54 8.84
N ASN A 28 3.95 -9.95 9.73
CA ASN A 28 4.49 -11.29 9.73
C ASN A 28 3.65 -12.31 10.50
N LYS A 29 2.97 -11.91 11.58
CA LYS A 29 2.31 -12.82 12.51
C LYS A 29 0.79 -12.63 12.60
N GLY A 30 0.25 -11.64 11.91
CA GLY A 30 -1.15 -11.25 12.06
C GLY A 30 -1.43 -10.61 13.44
N LEU A 31 -2.66 -10.18 13.65
CA LEU A 31 -3.05 -9.61 14.94
C LEU A 31 -2.91 -10.64 16.07
N ASP A 32 -3.42 -11.85 15.90
CA ASP A 32 -3.44 -12.86 16.98
C ASP A 32 -2.02 -13.31 17.37
N GLY A 33 -1.16 -13.57 16.38
CA GLY A 33 0.20 -14.06 16.60
C GLY A 33 1.21 -13.02 17.06
N ALA A 34 0.96 -11.74 16.85
CA ALA A 34 1.85 -10.66 17.26
C ALA A 34 1.91 -10.50 18.78
N ARG A 35 3.08 -10.14 19.30
CA ARG A 35 3.31 -10.01 20.75
C ARG A 35 3.78 -8.62 21.11
N ILE A 36 3.02 -7.93 21.98
CA ILE A 36 3.39 -6.60 22.50
C ILE A 36 4.74 -6.63 23.23
N ASP A 37 5.08 -7.77 23.86
CA ASP A 37 6.41 -7.95 24.47
C ASP A 37 7.55 -7.85 23.49
N ALA A 38 7.39 -8.45 22.31
CA ALA A 38 8.40 -8.41 21.25
C ALA A 38 8.56 -6.98 20.72
N ILE A 39 7.45 -6.28 20.51
CA ILE A 39 7.46 -4.87 20.06
C ILE A 39 8.13 -3.98 21.12
N ALA A 40 7.78 -4.13 22.40
CA ALA A 40 8.35 -3.36 23.49
C ALA A 40 9.87 -3.57 23.62
N ALA A 41 10.33 -4.82 23.52
CA ALA A 41 11.75 -5.16 23.56
C ALA A 41 12.52 -4.53 22.36
N ALA A 42 12.00 -4.67 21.15
CA ALA A 42 12.65 -4.18 19.93
C ALA A 42 12.70 -2.63 19.85
N THR A 43 11.73 -1.95 20.46
CA THR A 43 11.68 -0.47 20.50
C THR A 43 12.35 0.13 21.74
N HIS A 44 12.90 -0.71 22.63
CA HIS A 44 13.41 -0.27 23.95
C HIS A 44 12.39 0.55 24.74
N THR A 45 11.12 0.22 24.59
CA THR A 45 9.98 0.87 25.25
C THR A 45 9.27 -0.13 26.20
N SER A 46 8.54 0.38 27.19
CA SER A 46 7.74 -0.50 28.06
C SER A 46 6.37 -0.79 27.43
N LYS A 47 5.79 -1.97 27.74
CA LYS A 47 4.39 -2.27 27.39
C LYS A 47 3.42 -1.18 27.87
N ARG A 48 3.67 -0.63 29.09
CA ARG A 48 2.86 0.45 29.65
C ARG A 48 2.83 1.67 28.74
N MET A 49 3.97 2.03 28.12
CA MET A 49 4.06 3.14 27.18
C MET A 49 3.33 2.84 25.87
N ILE A 50 3.42 1.60 25.37
CA ILE A 50 2.66 1.20 24.17
C ILE A 50 1.16 1.34 24.42
N TYR A 51 0.66 0.80 25.54
CA TYR A 51 -0.76 0.94 25.89
C TYR A 51 -1.17 2.37 26.23
N TYR A 52 -0.27 3.18 26.75
CA TYR A 52 -0.53 4.60 26.97
C TYR A 52 -0.80 5.34 25.66
N TYR A 53 -0.04 5.04 24.58
CA TYR A 53 -0.20 5.70 23.29
C TYR A 53 -1.34 5.12 22.45
N PHE A 54 -1.55 3.83 22.49
CA PHE A 54 -2.42 3.12 21.54
C PHE A 54 -3.62 2.42 22.21
N GLY A 55 -3.75 2.48 23.51
CA GLY A 55 -4.85 1.91 24.29
C GLY A 55 -4.78 0.39 24.44
N SER A 56 -4.80 -0.34 23.34
CA SER A 56 -4.80 -1.80 23.29
C SER A 56 -3.91 -2.33 22.16
N LYS A 57 -3.80 -3.65 22.05
CA LYS A 57 -3.13 -4.31 20.93
C LYS A 57 -3.87 -4.05 19.61
N GLU A 58 -5.18 -4.08 19.65
CA GLU A 58 -6.08 -3.76 18.54
C GLU A 58 -5.96 -2.30 18.14
N GLY A 59 -5.87 -1.39 19.13
CA GLY A 59 -5.63 0.04 18.88
C GLY A 59 -4.27 0.31 18.22
N LEU A 60 -3.21 -0.41 18.63
CA LEU A 60 -1.92 -0.36 17.95
C LEU A 60 -2.00 -0.92 16.54
N TYR A 61 -2.73 -2.02 16.33
CA TYR A 61 -2.92 -2.61 15.02
C TYR A 61 -3.66 -1.65 14.06
N LEU A 62 -4.72 -1.01 14.54
CA LEU A 62 -5.45 0.01 13.77
C LEU A 62 -4.55 1.19 13.41
N ALA A 63 -3.75 1.68 14.35
CA ALA A 63 -2.79 2.76 14.09
C ALA A 63 -1.71 2.35 13.06
N VAL A 64 -1.28 1.10 13.06
CA VAL A 64 -0.37 0.54 12.04
C VAL A 64 -1.04 0.51 10.66
N LEU A 65 -2.31 0.09 10.56
CA LEU A 65 -3.05 0.13 9.30
C LEU A 65 -3.16 1.57 8.78
N GLU A 66 -3.57 2.51 9.63
CA GLU A 66 -3.71 3.92 9.27
C GLU A 66 -2.39 4.53 8.78
N ASP A 67 -1.29 4.23 9.46
CA ASP A 67 0.03 4.70 9.06
C ASP A 67 0.49 4.08 7.73
N ALA A 68 0.23 2.79 7.51
CA ALA A 68 0.56 2.10 6.28
C ALA A 68 -0.21 2.69 5.07
N TYR A 69 -1.50 2.93 5.21
CA TYR A 69 -2.30 3.61 4.17
C TYR A 69 -1.84 5.06 3.94
N ARG A 70 -1.54 5.80 5.00
CA ARG A 70 -1.03 7.18 4.88
C ARG A 70 0.27 7.24 4.08
N ARG A 71 1.24 6.37 4.37
CA ARG A 71 2.52 6.30 3.64
C ARG A 71 2.30 5.96 2.17
N THR A 72 1.45 4.98 1.88
CA THR A 72 1.12 4.59 0.50
C THR A 72 0.53 5.77 -0.27
N ARG A 73 -0.46 6.46 0.30
CA ARG A 73 -1.11 7.60 -0.37
C ARG A 73 -0.19 8.81 -0.50
N ALA A 74 0.67 9.06 0.48
CA ALA A 74 1.67 10.12 0.39
C ALA A 74 2.63 9.90 -0.79
N THR A 75 3.17 8.69 -0.94
CA THR A 75 4.07 8.37 -2.07
C THR A 75 3.34 8.41 -3.42
N GLU A 76 2.08 7.97 -3.47
CA GLU A 76 1.28 8.03 -4.69
C GLU A 76 0.99 9.48 -5.12
N SER A 77 0.76 10.39 -4.18
CA SER A 77 0.52 11.81 -4.49
C SER A 77 1.72 12.53 -5.12
N GLU A 78 2.93 11.98 -4.97
CA GLU A 78 4.15 12.52 -5.59
C GLU A 78 4.29 12.17 -7.08
N LEU A 79 3.34 11.42 -7.65
CA LEU A 79 3.40 11.01 -9.05
C LEU A 79 3.17 12.15 -10.05
N HIS A 80 2.54 13.24 -9.61
CA HIS A 80 2.26 14.42 -10.46
C HIS A 80 1.61 14.02 -11.81
N LEU A 81 0.52 13.22 -11.73
CA LEU A 81 -0.15 12.66 -12.91
C LEU A 81 -0.77 13.72 -13.82
N ASP A 82 -1.04 14.90 -13.28
CA ASP A 82 -1.66 16.00 -14.03
C ASP A 82 -0.70 16.66 -15.02
N ASP A 83 0.60 16.54 -14.81
CA ASP A 83 1.65 17.09 -15.67
C ASP A 83 1.88 16.22 -16.95
N LEU A 84 1.26 15.04 -17.00
CA LEU A 84 1.48 14.06 -18.05
C LEU A 84 0.28 13.94 -18.99
N ALA A 85 0.54 13.58 -20.25
CA ALA A 85 -0.50 13.13 -21.18
C ALA A 85 -1.24 11.90 -20.60
N PRO A 86 -2.55 11.74 -20.85
CA PRO A 86 -3.36 10.72 -20.13
C PRO A 86 -2.83 9.30 -20.22
N VAL A 87 -2.35 8.85 -21.36
CA VAL A 87 -1.79 7.49 -21.53
C VAL A 87 -0.51 7.34 -20.71
N ALA A 88 0.40 8.31 -20.77
CA ALA A 88 1.65 8.28 -19.99
C ALA A 88 1.40 8.38 -18.49
N ALA A 89 0.38 9.14 -18.06
CA ALA A 89 -0.03 9.22 -16.66
C ALA A 89 -0.58 7.87 -16.15
N LEU A 90 -1.41 7.21 -16.95
CA LEU A 90 -1.93 5.88 -16.59
C LEU A 90 -0.81 4.84 -16.53
N GLU A 91 0.10 4.83 -17.50
CA GLU A 91 1.28 3.95 -17.50
C GLU A 91 2.13 4.16 -16.24
N ARG A 92 2.39 5.42 -15.87
CA ARG A 92 3.14 5.79 -14.68
C ARG A 92 2.45 5.29 -13.40
N LEU A 93 1.13 5.50 -13.28
CA LEU A 93 0.35 5.05 -12.13
C LEU A 93 0.40 3.53 -11.98
N VAL A 94 0.17 2.78 -13.06
CA VAL A 94 0.21 1.31 -13.05
C VAL A 94 1.60 0.80 -12.68
N GLY A 95 2.63 1.34 -13.32
CA GLY A 95 4.02 0.97 -13.04
C GLY A 95 4.42 1.24 -11.60
N PHE A 96 4.05 2.41 -11.07
CA PHE A 96 4.26 2.78 -9.67
C PHE A 96 3.53 1.82 -8.73
N THR A 97 2.24 1.55 -8.94
CA THR A 97 1.46 0.66 -8.06
C THR A 97 2.08 -0.73 -8.00
N PHE A 98 2.52 -1.26 -9.16
CA PHE A 98 3.19 -2.55 -9.22
C PHE A 98 4.49 -2.56 -8.40
N GLU A 99 5.36 -1.58 -8.60
CA GLU A 99 6.65 -1.46 -7.90
C GLU A 99 6.45 -1.20 -6.41
N HIS A 100 5.53 -0.31 -6.04
CA HIS A 100 5.22 0.01 -4.66
C HIS A 100 4.74 -1.23 -3.88
N HIS A 101 3.84 -2.04 -4.47
CA HIS A 101 3.39 -3.30 -3.84
C HIS A 101 4.55 -4.28 -3.66
N TYR A 102 5.41 -4.41 -4.66
CA TYR A 102 6.57 -5.31 -4.58
C TYR A 102 7.57 -4.88 -3.52
N GLN A 103 7.85 -3.59 -3.40
CA GLN A 103 8.79 -3.03 -2.42
C GLN A 103 8.20 -3.00 -1.00
N ASN A 104 6.88 -2.88 -0.87
CA ASN A 104 6.18 -2.74 0.41
C ASN A 104 5.36 -3.99 0.78
N GLN A 105 6.01 -5.18 0.75
CA GLN A 105 5.35 -6.46 1.03
C GLN A 105 4.67 -6.51 2.41
N GLY A 106 5.18 -5.77 3.39
CA GLY A 106 4.56 -5.62 4.71
C GLY A 106 3.17 -5.01 4.63
N PHE A 107 2.97 -3.98 3.81
CA PHE A 107 1.66 -3.40 3.54
C PHE A 107 0.69 -4.43 2.94
N ILE A 108 1.15 -5.17 1.93
CA ILE A 108 0.32 -6.20 1.29
C ILE A 108 -0.10 -7.28 2.30
N ARG A 109 0.81 -7.71 3.20
CA ARG A 109 0.49 -8.68 4.25
C ARG A 109 -0.51 -8.13 5.27
N LEU A 110 -0.43 -6.86 5.64
CA LEU A 110 -1.43 -6.22 6.49
C LEU A 110 -2.81 -6.23 5.83
N VAL A 111 -2.88 -5.88 4.54
CA VAL A 111 -4.15 -5.93 3.76
C VAL A 111 -4.66 -7.36 3.64
N MET A 112 -3.80 -8.36 3.43
CA MET A 112 -4.21 -9.77 3.43
C MET A 112 -4.79 -10.19 4.78
N ASN A 113 -4.16 -9.80 5.90
CA ASN A 113 -4.67 -10.08 7.24
C ASN A 113 -6.05 -9.46 7.45
N GLU A 114 -6.26 -8.21 7.03
CA GLU A 114 -7.59 -7.57 7.08
C GLU A 114 -8.63 -8.30 6.24
N ASN A 115 -8.27 -8.77 5.05
CA ASN A 115 -9.20 -9.56 4.23
C ASN A 115 -9.58 -10.90 4.91
N ILE A 116 -8.63 -11.57 5.57
CA ILE A 116 -8.91 -12.76 6.38
C ILE A 116 -9.88 -12.44 7.53
N GLN A 117 -9.70 -11.28 8.18
CA GLN A 117 -10.54 -10.76 9.27
C GLN A 117 -11.80 -10.01 8.77
N ARG A 118 -12.11 -10.11 7.46
CA ARG A 118 -13.28 -9.47 6.81
C ARG A 118 -13.35 -7.95 6.97
N GLY A 119 -12.20 -7.29 7.06
CA GLY A 119 -12.09 -5.83 7.21
C GLY A 119 -12.51 -5.29 8.57
N GLN A 120 -12.51 -6.14 9.62
CA GLN A 120 -13.05 -5.82 10.94
C GLN A 120 -12.43 -4.57 11.56
N PHE A 121 -11.13 -4.38 11.40
CA PHE A 121 -10.43 -3.23 11.98
C PHE A 121 -10.43 -2.03 11.02
N LEU A 122 -10.30 -2.28 9.74
CA LEU A 122 -10.37 -1.23 8.71
C LEU A 122 -11.72 -0.50 8.75
N ALA A 123 -12.82 -1.22 8.99
CA ALA A 123 -14.16 -0.65 9.14
C ALA A 123 -14.29 0.34 10.33
N GLN A 124 -13.36 0.33 11.29
CA GLN A 124 -13.34 1.23 12.44
C GLN A 124 -12.60 2.56 12.15
N SER A 125 -11.92 2.68 11.00
CA SER A 125 -11.12 3.86 10.67
C SER A 125 -11.80 4.73 9.60
N ALA A 126 -12.42 5.81 10.04
CA ALA A 126 -12.85 6.88 9.13
C ALA A 126 -11.64 7.55 8.42
N LEU A 127 -10.46 7.50 9.02
CA LEU A 127 -9.25 8.09 8.45
C LEU A 127 -8.81 7.34 7.17
N ILE A 128 -8.86 6.01 7.16
CA ILE A 128 -8.46 5.22 5.97
C ILE A 128 -9.41 5.53 4.80
N GLU A 129 -10.70 5.66 5.03
CA GLU A 129 -11.64 6.09 4.00
C GLU A 129 -11.27 7.47 3.44
N GLN A 130 -11.00 8.44 4.33
CA GLN A 130 -10.61 9.80 3.94
C GLN A 130 -9.31 9.84 3.15
N LEU A 131 -8.30 9.03 3.54
CA LEU A 131 -7.01 8.95 2.86
C LEU A 131 -7.13 8.38 1.43
N ASN A 132 -8.11 7.54 1.16
CA ASN A 132 -8.29 6.92 -0.15
C ASN A 132 -9.12 7.75 -1.14
N LYS A 133 -9.96 8.68 -0.67
CA LYS A 133 -10.77 9.53 -1.54
C LYS A 133 -9.95 10.33 -2.58
N PRO A 134 -8.85 11.01 -2.23
CA PRO A 134 -8.04 11.75 -3.20
C PRO A 134 -7.43 10.86 -4.29
N ALA A 135 -7.05 9.63 -3.97
CA ALA A 135 -6.49 8.69 -4.95
C ALA A 135 -7.52 8.32 -6.02
N ILE A 136 -8.77 8.04 -5.63
CA ILE A 136 -9.85 7.76 -6.58
C ILE A 136 -10.19 9.02 -7.40
N GLN A 137 -10.21 10.20 -6.78
CA GLN A 137 -10.44 11.45 -7.48
C GLN A 137 -9.36 11.76 -8.53
N ALA A 138 -8.08 11.47 -8.23
CA ALA A 138 -6.99 11.63 -9.18
C ALA A 138 -7.15 10.69 -10.40
N ILE A 139 -7.59 9.45 -10.18
CA ILE A 139 -7.88 8.50 -11.27
C ILE A 139 -9.08 8.98 -12.10
N GLU A 140 -10.12 9.51 -11.46
CA GLU A 140 -11.28 10.06 -12.14
C GLU A 140 -10.90 11.25 -13.03
N GLN A 141 -10.10 12.20 -12.52
CA GLN A 141 -9.61 13.35 -13.28
C GLN A 141 -8.76 12.90 -14.47
N LEU A 142 -7.83 11.97 -14.24
CA LEU A 142 -7.02 11.37 -15.30
C LEU A 142 -7.90 10.72 -16.37
N TYR A 143 -8.89 9.92 -15.95
CA TYR A 143 -9.80 9.25 -16.86
C TYR A 143 -10.65 10.25 -17.68
N CYS A 144 -11.21 11.28 -17.06
CA CYS A 144 -11.95 12.33 -17.74
C CYS A 144 -11.09 13.06 -18.79
N ARG A 145 -9.82 13.38 -18.48
CA ARG A 145 -8.88 13.98 -19.46
C ARG A 145 -8.65 13.04 -20.66
N GLY A 146 -8.48 11.74 -20.38
CA GLY A 146 -8.27 10.75 -21.43
C GLY A 146 -9.48 10.55 -22.34
N VAL A 147 -10.70 10.54 -21.80
CA VAL A 147 -11.94 10.48 -22.57
C VAL A 147 -12.11 11.76 -23.41
N SER A 148 -11.89 12.93 -22.81
CA SER A 148 -12.02 14.23 -23.49
C SER A 148 -11.03 14.39 -24.66
N SER A 149 -9.85 13.79 -24.56
CA SER A 149 -8.83 13.78 -25.62
C SER A 149 -9.01 12.62 -26.62
N GLY A 150 -10.02 11.76 -26.42
CA GLY A 150 -10.32 10.63 -27.33
C GLY A 150 -9.36 9.46 -27.22
N VAL A 151 -8.44 9.43 -26.21
CA VAL A 151 -7.48 8.34 -26.05
C VAL A 151 -7.97 7.23 -25.12
N PHE A 152 -8.94 7.54 -24.23
CA PHE A 152 -9.58 6.54 -23.37
C PHE A 152 -11.01 6.27 -23.85
N ARG A 153 -11.44 5.01 -23.73
CA ARG A 153 -12.80 4.61 -24.07
C ARG A 153 -13.79 5.12 -23.02
N PRO A 154 -14.98 5.57 -23.39
CA PRO A 154 -16.01 5.96 -22.43
C PRO A 154 -16.62 4.75 -21.72
N GLY A 155 -17.32 4.99 -20.61
CA GLY A 155 -18.13 3.98 -19.92
C GLY A 155 -17.42 3.21 -18.81
N LEU A 156 -16.20 3.63 -18.41
CA LEU A 156 -15.51 3.11 -17.23
C LEU A 156 -15.69 4.06 -16.05
N ASN A 157 -15.53 3.54 -14.83
CA ASN A 157 -15.46 4.36 -13.64
C ASN A 157 -14.07 4.25 -12.98
N ALA A 158 -13.72 5.24 -12.16
CA ALA A 158 -12.40 5.33 -11.53
C ALA A 158 -12.14 4.18 -10.53
N VAL A 159 -13.18 3.69 -9.86
CA VAL A 159 -13.05 2.60 -8.89
C VAL A 159 -12.70 1.30 -9.60
N ASP A 160 -13.37 0.97 -10.72
CA ASP A 160 -13.09 -0.25 -11.50
C ASP A 160 -11.68 -0.21 -12.12
N ILE A 161 -11.22 0.98 -12.54
CA ILE A 161 -9.84 1.17 -13.03
C ILE A 161 -8.87 0.92 -11.88
N HIS A 162 -9.11 1.50 -10.70
CA HIS A 162 -8.27 1.29 -9.52
C HIS A 162 -8.24 -0.17 -9.08
N GLU A 163 -9.40 -0.83 -9.04
CA GLU A 163 -9.53 -2.25 -8.71
C GLU A 163 -8.71 -3.11 -9.67
N SER A 164 -8.81 -2.87 -10.98
CA SER A 164 -8.03 -3.60 -11.99
C SER A 164 -6.52 -3.43 -11.81
N ILE A 165 -6.06 -2.19 -11.57
CA ILE A 165 -4.64 -1.90 -11.30
C ILE A 165 -4.19 -2.63 -10.03
N SER A 166 -4.99 -2.52 -8.96
CA SER A 166 -4.68 -3.12 -7.67
C SER A 166 -4.67 -4.64 -7.74
N ALA A 167 -5.67 -5.27 -8.36
CA ALA A 167 -5.76 -6.73 -8.48
C ALA A 167 -4.56 -7.32 -9.22
N LEU A 168 -4.18 -6.73 -10.37
CA LEU A 168 -3.05 -7.19 -11.16
C LEU A 168 -1.70 -6.99 -10.46
N SER A 169 -1.57 -5.93 -9.66
CA SER A 169 -0.34 -5.63 -8.90
C SER A 169 -0.26 -6.41 -7.59
N PHE A 170 -1.35 -6.50 -6.84
CA PHE A 170 -1.44 -7.17 -5.55
C PHE A 170 -1.16 -8.67 -5.64
N PHE A 171 -1.70 -9.36 -6.65
CA PHE A 171 -1.54 -10.80 -6.83
C PHE A 171 -0.07 -11.22 -6.86
N ASN A 172 0.80 -10.42 -7.48
CA ASN A 172 2.22 -10.75 -7.62
C ASN A 172 2.96 -10.79 -6.27
N VAL A 173 2.43 -10.14 -5.25
CA VAL A 173 3.00 -10.12 -3.90
C VAL A 173 2.25 -11.06 -2.98
N SER A 174 0.93 -11.01 -2.97
CA SER A 174 0.08 -11.81 -2.07
C SER A 174 0.21 -13.31 -2.33
N ASN A 175 0.39 -13.71 -3.58
CA ASN A 175 0.48 -15.12 -4.00
C ASN A 175 1.91 -15.56 -4.40
N ARG A 176 2.92 -14.71 -4.20
CA ARG A 176 4.29 -14.95 -4.69
C ARG A 176 4.88 -16.31 -4.32
N TYR A 177 4.66 -16.75 -3.07
CA TYR A 177 5.23 -17.99 -2.58
C TYR A 177 4.50 -19.21 -3.12
N THR A 178 3.17 -19.25 -3.01
CA THR A 178 2.36 -20.37 -3.48
C THR A 178 2.46 -20.53 -4.99
N PHE A 179 2.35 -19.41 -5.72
CA PHE A 179 2.47 -19.41 -7.17
C PHE A 179 3.88 -19.79 -7.63
N GLY A 180 4.91 -19.30 -6.95
CA GLY A 180 6.30 -19.64 -7.21
C GLY A 180 6.57 -21.13 -7.02
N LEU A 181 6.08 -21.73 -5.95
CA LEU A 181 6.23 -23.16 -5.67
C LEU A 181 5.47 -24.05 -6.68
N ILE A 182 4.20 -23.71 -6.97
CA ILE A 182 3.36 -24.48 -7.87
C ILE A 182 3.91 -24.47 -9.31
N PHE A 183 4.34 -23.31 -9.79
CA PHE A 183 4.77 -23.10 -11.17
C PHE A 183 6.29 -23.00 -11.34
N GLN A 184 7.06 -23.36 -10.32
CA GLN A 184 8.53 -23.36 -10.31
C GLN A 184 9.13 -22.03 -10.78
N ARG A 185 8.55 -20.93 -10.31
CA ARG A 185 9.02 -19.58 -10.59
C ARG A 185 9.76 -19.02 -9.39
N ASP A 186 10.93 -18.41 -9.65
CA ASP A 186 11.63 -17.64 -8.65
C ASP A 186 10.91 -16.29 -8.43
N PRO A 187 10.33 -16.04 -7.24
CA PRO A 187 9.62 -14.79 -6.95
C PRO A 187 10.55 -13.57 -6.91
N ASP A 188 11.86 -13.74 -6.83
CA ASP A 188 12.86 -12.68 -6.77
C ASP A 188 13.63 -12.49 -8.10
N CYS A 189 13.27 -13.24 -9.14
CA CYS A 189 13.87 -13.11 -10.46
C CYS A 189 13.51 -11.75 -11.07
N THR A 190 14.48 -10.84 -11.15
CA THR A 190 14.31 -9.46 -11.64
C THR A 190 13.83 -9.39 -13.09
N ILE A 191 14.26 -10.32 -13.95
CA ILE A 191 13.85 -10.39 -15.36
C ILE A 191 12.35 -10.73 -15.46
N GLN A 192 11.88 -11.72 -14.69
CA GLN A 192 10.47 -12.11 -14.66
C GLN A 192 9.60 -11.00 -14.07
N LEU A 193 10.11 -10.30 -13.06
CA LEU A 193 9.43 -9.18 -12.43
C LEU A 193 9.25 -8.01 -13.39
N ALA A 194 10.31 -7.63 -14.12
CA ALA A 194 10.26 -6.56 -15.12
C ALA A 194 9.28 -6.93 -16.27
N GLN A 195 9.31 -8.16 -16.75
CA GLN A 195 8.37 -8.65 -17.77
C GLN A 195 6.93 -8.62 -17.25
N ARG A 196 6.71 -9.03 -15.99
CA ARG A 196 5.36 -9.01 -15.39
C ARG A 196 4.84 -7.58 -15.23
N ARG A 197 5.70 -6.65 -14.80
CA ARG A 197 5.37 -5.23 -14.74
C ARG A 197 4.90 -4.70 -16.10
N SER A 198 5.66 -4.96 -17.14
CA SER A 198 5.31 -4.56 -18.51
C SER A 198 3.97 -5.15 -18.96
N ASN A 199 3.73 -6.44 -18.67
CA ASN A 199 2.47 -7.10 -18.99
C ASN A 199 1.27 -6.47 -18.25
N VAL A 200 1.44 -6.10 -16.97
CA VAL A 200 0.38 -5.45 -16.18
C VAL A 200 0.04 -4.09 -16.76
N ILE A 201 1.05 -3.31 -17.13
CA ILE A 201 0.85 -2.01 -17.80
C ILE A 201 0.08 -2.21 -19.12
N ASP A 202 0.53 -3.12 -19.98
CA ASP A 202 -0.13 -3.39 -21.26
C ASP A 202 -1.60 -3.83 -21.07
N MET A 203 -1.88 -4.71 -20.11
CA MET A 203 -3.24 -5.16 -19.82
C MET A 203 -4.15 -4.00 -19.39
N VAL A 204 -3.69 -3.12 -18.50
CA VAL A 204 -4.49 -1.98 -18.05
C VAL A 204 -4.67 -0.95 -19.17
N LEU A 205 -3.63 -0.67 -19.95
CA LEU A 205 -3.74 0.24 -21.10
C LEU A 205 -4.77 -0.29 -22.11
N ARG A 206 -4.73 -1.58 -22.48
CA ARG A 206 -5.74 -2.19 -23.36
C ARG A 206 -7.14 -2.16 -22.79
N PHE A 207 -7.28 -2.23 -21.48
CA PHE A 207 -8.59 -2.12 -20.83
C PHE A 207 -9.15 -0.70 -20.88
N VAL A 208 -8.30 0.32 -20.75
CA VAL A 208 -8.75 1.72 -20.62
C VAL A 208 -8.70 2.50 -21.94
N CYS A 209 -7.70 2.25 -22.78
CA CYS A 209 -7.54 2.99 -24.04
C CYS A 209 -8.54 2.57 -25.12
N VAL A 210 -8.81 3.47 -26.05
CA VAL A 210 -9.51 3.16 -27.29
C VAL A 210 -8.69 2.16 -28.10
N ALA A 211 -9.34 1.13 -28.65
CA ALA A 211 -8.67 0.19 -29.53
C ALA A 211 -8.07 0.94 -30.74
N GLN A 212 -6.78 0.76 -30.98
CA GLN A 212 -6.18 1.28 -32.20
C GLN A 212 -6.77 0.50 -33.39
N SER A 213 -7.41 1.23 -34.31
CA SER A 213 -7.84 0.64 -35.60
C SER A 213 -6.59 0.15 -36.31
N THR A 214 -6.47 -1.16 -36.51
CA THR A 214 -5.44 -1.82 -37.32
C THR A 214 -5.66 -1.49 -38.78
#